data_a66784ee7983d1e7cd0badd9e4504b86
#
_entry.id   a66784ee7983d1e7cd0badd9e4504b86
#
_cell.length_a   1.000
_cell.length_b   1.000
_cell.length_c   1.000
_cell.angle_alpha   90.00
_cell.angle_beta   90.00
_cell.angle_gamma   90.00
#
_symmetry.space_group_name_H-M   'P 1'
#
loop_
_entity.id
_entity.type
_entity.pdbx_description
1 polymer ?
#
loop_
_entity_poly.entity_id
_entity_poly.type
_entity_poly.pdbx_seq_one_letter_code
_entity_poly.pdbx_strand_id
1 'polypeptide(L)'
;MSIKTYRPTTPARRQMTASGFDGVDKHVKPEKSLVEVLKKHSGRNNYGRITVRHHGGGNRQKYRIIDFKRNKLDMSAKVLRLEYDPNRSAFIALCEYEDGERRYILAPVGLAAGDSVVSSAAADIKPGNALPIANIPAGTIIHNIELYPGKGAQLVRSAGNAAQLMAKEGKYAQVRLPSGEVRLVPMNAKATIGQVGNIDHANIMIGKAGRTRHMGFRPTVRGSVMNPCDHPHGGGEGKSPIGRPGPVTPWGKPALGYKTRKTKNVNDKFIVRRRNGK
;
A
#
# COMPACT_ATOMS: atom_id res chain seq x y z
N MET A 1 16.57 8.27 3.68
CA MET A 1 15.56 8.75 4.65
C MET A 1 16.00 8.33 6.03
N SER A 2 15.86 9.17 7.04
CA SER A 2 16.29 8.86 8.40
C SER A 2 15.11 8.36 9.24
N ILE A 3 15.40 7.42 10.15
CA ILE A 3 14.46 7.01 11.20
C ILE A 3 14.78 7.82 12.44
N LYS A 4 13.81 8.61 12.91
CA LYS A 4 13.92 9.35 14.15
C LYS A 4 13.70 8.43 15.34
N THR A 5 14.65 8.37 16.26
CA THR A 5 14.55 7.71 17.56
C THR A 5 14.18 8.72 18.66
N TYR A 6 13.73 8.23 19.80
CA TYR A 6 13.33 9.06 20.94
C TYR A 6 14.15 8.71 22.17
N ARG A 7 14.37 9.69 23.07
CA ARG A 7 14.99 9.44 24.37
C ARG A 7 14.14 8.44 25.17
N PRO A 8 14.75 7.46 25.86
CA PRO A 8 14.05 6.38 26.56
C PRO A 8 13.47 6.85 27.92
N THR A 9 12.62 7.86 27.91
CA THR A 9 12.00 8.44 29.11
C THR A 9 10.87 7.59 29.70
N THR A 10 10.29 6.69 28.87
CA THR A 10 9.24 5.74 29.28
C THR A 10 9.43 4.42 28.55
N PRO A 11 8.86 3.28 29.05
CA PRO A 11 8.94 1.98 28.35
C PRO A 11 8.47 2.06 26.87
N ALA A 12 7.40 2.81 26.60
CA ALA A 12 6.90 2.99 25.25
C ALA A 12 7.87 3.78 24.35
N ARG A 13 8.52 4.84 24.88
CA ARG A 13 9.45 5.68 24.11
C ARG A 13 10.79 5.01 23.85
N ARG A 14 11.17 4.03 24.65
CA ARG A 14 12.42 3.26 24.48
C ARG A 14 12.50 2.61 23.09
N GLN A 15 11.40 2.08 22.59
CA GLN A 15 11.33 1.36 21.32
C GLN A 15 10.66 2.17 20.21
N MET A 16 10.05 3.30 20.55
CA MET A 16 9.28 4.09 19.57
C MET A 16 10.22 4.76 18.57
N THR A 17 9.86 4.65 17.29
CA THR A 17 10.52 5.37 16.20
C THR A 17 9.50 6.10 15.33
N ALA A 18 9.98 6.98 14.47
CA ALA A 18 9.15 7.69 13.50
C ALA A 18 9.96 7.98 12.23
N SER A 19 9.27 8.28 11.12
CA SER A 19 9.93 8.80 9.92
C SER A 19 10.55 10.17 10.18
N GLY A 20 11.74 10.42 9.63
CA GLY A 20 12.41 11.72 9.65
C GLY A 20 11.75 12.74 8.72
N PHE A 21 11.03 12.27 7.68
CA PHE A 21 10.42 13.08 6.62
C PHE A 21 11.43 13.90 5.80
N ASP A 22 12.65 13.34 5.60
CA ASP A 22 13.69 14.02 4.83
C ASP A 22 13.21 14.30 3.39
N GLY A 23 13.32 15.56 2.97
CA GLY A 23 12.87 16.02 1.66
C GLY A 23 11.34 16.06 1.46
N VAL A 24 10.54 15.86 2.52
CA VAL A 24 9.08 15.85 2.43
C VAL A 24 8.48 16.98 3.28
N ASP A 25 7.64 17.79 2.66
CA ASP A 25 6.91 18.88 3.31
C ASP A 25 5.73 18.33 4.12
N LYS A 26 5.99 18.08 5.40
CA LYS A 26 5.00 17.51 6.32
C LYS A 26 3.89 18.47 6.69
N HIS A 27 4.19 19.77 6.77
CA HIS A 27 3.29 20.81 7.32
C HIS A 27 2.53 21.58 6.25
N VAL A 28 2.81 21.36 4.98
CA VAL A 28 2.13 22.02 3.88
C VAL A 28 0.67 21.57 3.79
N LYS A 29 -0.22 22.53 3.54
CA LYS A 29 -1.62 22.23 3.26
C LYS A 29 -1.73 21.57 1.88
N PRO A 30 -2.53 20.48 1.76
CA PRO A 30 -2.74 19.83 0.47
C PRO A 30 -3.46 20.77 -0.51
N GLU A 31 -3.29 20.51 -1.79
CA GLU A 31 -4.01 21.23 -2.86
C GLU A 31 -5.53 21.02 -2.70
N LYS A 32 -6.28 22.10 -2.57
CA LYS A 32 -7.71 22.06 -2.21
C LYS A 32 -8.55 21.35 -3.27
N SER A 33 -8.26 21.55 -4.55
CA SER A 33 -8.95 20.94 -5.69
C SER A 33 -8.79 19.42 -5.75
N LEU A 34 -7.70 18.89 -5.16
CA LEU A 34 -7.35 17.47 -5.17
C LEU A 34 -7.68 16.75 -3.85
N VAL A 35 -8.58 17.31 -3.05
CA VAL A 35 -8.90 16.76 -1.74
C VAL A 35 -10.38 16.52 -1.56
N GLU A 36 -10.72 15.31 -1.12
CA GLU A 36 -12.08 14.89 -0.80
C GLU A 36 -12.26 14.54 0.68
N VAL A 37 -13.50 14.65 1.15
CA VAL A 37 -13.85 14.23 2.52
C VAL A 37 -13.93 12.71 2.59
N LEU A 38 -13.10 12.10 3.43
CA LEU A 38 -13.13 10.66 3.69
C LEU A 38 -14.15 10.33 4.80
N LYS A 39 -15.33 9.82 4.42
CA LYS A 39 -16.31 9.29 5.37
C LYS A 39 -15.82 7.99 5.96
N LYS A 40 -15.82 7.88 7.30
CA LYS A 40 -15.40 6.67 8.02
C LYS A 40 -16.59 5.78 8.30
N HIS A 41 -16.53 4.53 7.84
CA HIS A 41 -17.58 3.52 8.08
C HIS A 41 -17.31 2.63 9.29
N SER A 42 -16.13 2.73 9.93
CA SER A 42 -15.75 1.97 11.13
C SER A 42 -15.99 0.45 11.00
N GLY A 43 -15.69 -0.11 9.85
CA GLY A 43 -15.86 -1.54 9.55
C GLY A 43 -17.30 -2.00 9.35
N ARG A 44 -18.25 -1.06 9.18
CA ARG A 44 -19.68 -1.36 8.92
C ARG A 44 -19.97 -1.43 7.41
N ASN A 45 -20.91 -2.33 7.06
CA ASN A 45 -21.44 -2.43 5.70
C ASN A 45 -22.57 -1.42 5.47
N ASN A 46 -23.24 -1.49 4.30
CA ASN A 46 -24.39 -0.65 3.94
C ASN A 46 -25.61 -0.82 4.84
N TYR A 47 -25.75 -1.96 5.50
CA TYR A 47 -26.81 -2.24 6.50
C TYR A 47 -26.42 -1.80 7.93
N GLY A 48 -25.27 -1.16 8.13
CA GLY A 48 -24.78 -0.72 9.44
C GLY A 48 -24.20 -1.84 10.30
N ARG A 49 -24.14 -3.09 9.83
CA ARG A 49 -23.57 -4.23 10.55
C ARG A 49 -22.05 -4.24 10.45
N ILE A 50 -21.36 -4.56 11.55
CA ILE A 50 -19.91 -4.69 11.59
C ILE A 50 -19.50 -5.96 10.85
N THR A 51 -18.87 -5.80 9.68
CA THR A 51 -18.32 -6.90 8.87
C THR A 51 -16.81 -7.03 9.01
N VAL A 52 -16.12 -5.94 9.36
CA VAL A 52 -14.68 -5.90 9.67
C VAL A 52 -14.52 -5.36 11.09
N ARG A 53 -14.12 -6.23 12.02
CA ARG A 53 -13.95 -5.88 13.44
C ARG A 53 -12.70 -5.00 13.65
N HIS A 54 -12.64 -4.37 14.81
CA HIS A 54 -11.50 -3.61 15.31
C HIS A 54 -11.13 -2.37 14.47
N HIS A 55 -12.06 -1.81 13.70
CA HIS A 55 -11.92 -0.53 13.04
C HIS A 55 -12.79 0.54 13.70
N GLY A 56 -12.30 1.77 13.72
CA GLY A 56 -13.03 2.95 14.20
C GLY A 56 -12.20 3.93 14.99
N GLY A 57 -12.73 5.13 15.17
CA GLY A 57 -11.99 6.26 15.74
C GLY A 57 -10.86 6.73 14.82
N GLY A 58 -9.74 7.12 15.42
CA GLY A 58 -8.59 7.66 14.72
C GLY A 58 -8.73 9.12 14.29
N ASN A 59 -7.65 9.71 13.83
CA ASN A 59 -7.60 11.09 13.40
C ASN A 59 -8.48 11.33 12.17
N ARG A 60 -9.07 12.52 12.04
CA ARG A 60 -9.74 12.93 10.81
C ARG A 60 -8.72 13.04 9.69
N GLN A 61 -9.05 12.50 8.54
CA GLN A 61 -8.21 12.50 7.36
C GLN A 61 -9.03 12.95 6.16
N LYS A 62 -8.39 13.69 5.27
CA LYS A 62 -8.92 14.02 3.95
C LYS A 62 -8.24 13.14 2.92
N TYR A 63 -8.97 12.61 1.96
CA TYR A 63 -8.43 11.79 0.88
C TYR A 63 -7.77 12.70 -0.16
N ARG A 64 -6.55 12.35 -0.61
CA ARG A 64 -5.89 12.98 -1.75
C ARG A 64 -6.16 12.17 -2.99
N ILE A 65 -6.67 12.83 -4.02
CA ILE A 65 -6.92 12.21 -5.33
C ILE A 65 -5.57 12.01 -6.00
N ILE A 66 -5.21 10.74 -6.23
CA ILE A 66 -3.94 10.37 -6.87
C ILE A 66 -4.23 9.97 -8.31
N ASP A 67 -3.42 10.46 -9.24
CA ASP A 67 -3.47 10.07 -10.64
C ASP A 67 -2.84 8.68 -10.84
N PHE A 68 -3.65 7.65 -10.68
CA PHE A 68 -3.25 6.27 -10.98
C PHE A 68 -3.36 5.92 -12.46
N LYS A 69 -4.03 6.75 -13.27
CA LYS A 69 -4.24 6.48 -14.68
C LYS A 69 -3.12 7.03 -15.56
N ARG A 70 -2.50 8.13 -15.12
CA ARG A 70 -1.45 8.82 -15.88
C ARG A 70 -1.89 9.03 -17.34
N ASN A 71 -3.10 9.57 -17.53
CA ASN A 71 -3.75 9.69 -18.83
C ASN A 71 -3.37 10.94 -19.63
N LYS A 72 -2.62 11.89 -19.06
CA LYS A 72 -1.99 12.97 -19.82
C LYS A 72 -0.74 12.42 -20.49
N LEU A 73 -0.87 12.11 -21.77
CA LEU A 73 0.22 11.55 -22.57
C LEU A 73 1.04 12.66 -23.20
N ASP A 74 2.34 12.39 -23.35
CA ASP A 74 3.32 13.23 -24.07
C ASP A 74 3.44 14.67 -23.54
N MET A 75 2.97 14.91 -22.30
CA MET A 75 3.04 16.21 -21.63
C MET A 75 3.95 16.10 -20.41
N SER A 76 4.91 17.02 -20.30
CA SER A 76 5.81 17.10 -19.15
C SER A 76 5.10 17.69 -17.93
N ALA A 77 5.41 17.17 -16.77
CA ALA A 77 4.93 17.70 -15.49
C ALA A 77 6.12 17.94 -14.56
N LYS A 78 6.21 19.15 -14.01
CA LYS A 78 7.24 19.52 -13.03
C LYS A 78 6.80 19.13 -11.64
N VAL A 79 7.65 18.48 -10.88
CA VAL A 79 7.42 18.16 -9.46
C VAL A 79 7.61 19.44 -8.65
N LEU A 80 6.52 19.93 -8.05
CA LEU A 80 6.57 21.14 -7.22
C LEU A 80 7.11 20.83 -5.82
N ARG A 81 6.64 19.75 -5.20
CA ARG A 81 7.05 19.32 -3.85
C ARG A 81 6.63 17.90 -3.56
N LEU A 82 7.23 17.31 -2.52
CA LEU A 82 6.83 16.03 -1.94
C LEU A 82 6.01 16.26 -0.68
N GLU A 83 4.89 15.54 -0.54
CA GLU A 83 3.96 15.71 0.58
C GLU A 83 3.72 14.39 1.33
N TYR A 84 3.38 14.53 2.61
CA TYR A 84 2.88 13.43 3.44
C TYR A 84 1.39 13.20 3.19
N ASP A 85 1.00 11.95 2.90
CA ASP A 85 -0.42 11.56 2.83
C ASP A 85 -0.78 10.62 3.99
N PRO A 86 -1.74 10.99 4.86
CA PRO A 86 -2.17 10.14 5.97
C PRO A 86 -2.96 8.90 5.55
N ASN A 87 -3.37 8.78 4.29
CA ASN A 87 -4.19 7.67 3.79
C ASN A 87 -3.36 6.51 3.25
N ARG A 88 -2.06 6.71 3.05
CA ARG A 88 -1.16 5.71 2.50
C ARG A 88 0.20 5.73 3.18
N SER A 89 0.94 4.64 3.04
CA SER A 89 2.30 4.54 3.56
C SER A 89 3.33 5.28 2.69
N ALA A 90 3.09 5.36 1.37
CA ALA A 90 3.93 6.07 0.41
C ALA A 90 3.78 7.58 0.53
N PHE A 91 4.85 8.34 0.26
CA PHE A 91 4.76 9.77 0.03
C PHE A 91 4.19 10.05 -1.35
N ILE A 92 3.67 11.26 -1.54
CA ILE A 92 3.10 11.72 -2.80
C ILE A 92 3.86 12.95 -3.30
N ALA A 93 3.90 13.12 -4.61
CA ALA A 93 4.45 14.30 -5.26
C ALA A 93 3.33 15.10 -5.91
N LEU A 94 3.30 16.41 -5.66
CA LEU A 94 2.45 17.34 -6.38
C LEU A 94 3.16 17.73 -7.67
N CYS A 95 2.58 17.40 -8.80
CA CYS A 95 3.11 17.73 -10.12
C CYS A 95 2.22 18.76 -10.81
N GLU A 96 2.82 19.71 -11.50
CA GLU A 96 2.16 20.71 -12.33
C GLU A 96 2.53 20.46 -13.79
N TYR A 97 1.51 20.26 -14.61
CA TYR A 97 1.67 20.08 -16.05
C TYR A 97 1.84 21.42 -16.76
N GLU A 98 2.32 21.39 -17.99
CA GLU A 98 2.50 22.60 -18.83
C GLU A 98 1.23 23.41 -19.05
N ASP A 99 0.07 22.76 -18.99
CA ASP A 99 -1.25 23.42 -19.06
C ASP A 99 -1.73 24.00 -17.72
N GLY A 100 -0.91 23.99 -16.68
CA GLY A 100 -1.23 24.48 -15.34
C GLY A 100 -2.07 23.52 -14.49
N GLU A 101 -2.51 22.37 -15.02
CA GLU A 101 -3.24 21.39 -14.20
C GLU A 101 -2.29 20.71 -13.21
N ARG A 102 -2.73 20.63 -11.95
CA ARG A 102 -2.01 19.95 -10.89
C ARG A 102 -2.56 18.56 -10.64
N ARG A 103 -1.68 17.60 -10.41
CA ARG A 103 -2.03 16.22 -10.01
C ARG A 103 -1.08 15.66 -8.98
N TYR A 104 -1.60 14.80 -8.11
CA TYR A 104 -0.76 14.00 -7.23
C TYR A 104 -0.38 12.69 -7.89
N ILE A 105 0.89 12.30 -7.73
CA ILE A 105 1.42 10.97 -8.08
C ILE A 105 2.07 10.33 -6.86
N LEU A 106 2.31 9.01 -6.91
CA LEU A 106 3.17 8.37 -5.91
C LEU A 106 4.62 8.83 -6.13
N ALA A 107 5.30 9.19 -5.05
CA ALA A 107 6.69 9.60 -5.10
C ALA A 107 7.61 8.36 -5.10
N PRO A 108 8.35 8.06 -6.19
CA PRO A 108 9.38 7.04 -6.20
C PRO A 108 10.63 7.50 -5.44
N VAL A 109 11.51 6.56 -5.17
CA VAL A 109 12.84 6.83 -4.63
C VAL A 109 13.64 7.66 -5.65
N GLY A 110 14.32 8.69 -5.16
CA GLY A 110 15.17 9.56 -5.99
C GLY A 110 14.42 10.71 -6.66
N LEU A 111 13.10 10.81 -6.57
CA LEU A 111 12.35 11.95 -7.07
C LEU A 111 12.46 13.12 -6.10
N ALA A 112 12.81 14.30 -6.60
CA ALA A 112 12.92 15.54 -5.84
C ALA A 112 12.03 16.65 -6.40
N ALA A 113 11.88 17.72 -5.63
CA ALA A 113 11.23 18.94 -6.12
C ALA A 113 12.11 19.57 -7.23
N GLY A 114 11.48 19.99 -8.31
CA GLY A 114 12.15 20.52 -9.51
C GLY A 114 12.33 19.50 -10.64
N ASP A 115 12.27 18.20 -10.35
CA ASP A 115 12.34 17.15 -11.37
C ASP A 115 11.14 17.20 -12.32
N SER A 116 11.32 16.69 -13.53
CA SER A 116 10.25 16.50 -14.51
C SER A 116 9.86 15.03 -14.64
N VAL A 117 8.57 14.78 -14.81
CA VAL A 117 8.01 13.44 -15.04
C VAL A 117 7.07 13.47 -16.23
N VAL A 118 7.13 12.41 -17.04
CA VAL A 118 6.34 12.29 -18.27
C VAL A 118 5.59 10.95 -18.27
N SER A 119 4.43 10.92 -18.92
CA SER A 119 3.71 9.68 -19.26
C SER A 119 3.67 9.55 -20.77
N SER A 120 4.56 8.76 -21.35
CA SER A 120 4.68 8.61 -22.82
C SER A 120 5.17 7.21 -23.17
N ALA A 121 4.88 6.79 -24.39
CA ALA A 121 5.45 5.56 -24.94
C ALA A 121 6.95 5.70 -25.23
N ALA A 122 7.43 6.90 -25.49
CA ALA A 122 8.82 7.22 -25.81
C ALA A 122 9.59 7.88 -24.65
N ALA A 123 9.02 7.88 -23.42
CA ALA A 123 9.66 8.50 -22.27
C ALA A 123 10.95 7.79 -21.87
N ASP A 124 11.92 8.54 -21.37
CA ASP A 124 13.16 8.01 -20.79
C ASP A 124 12.89 7.07 -19.61
N ILE A 125 13.79 6.11 -19.40
CA ILE A 125 13.74 5.19 -18.26
C ILE A 125 14.27 5.89 -17.00
N LYS A 126 13.53 6.91 -16.54
CA LYS A 126 13.83 7.69 -15.33
C LYS A 126 12.76 7.44 -14.24
N PRO A 127 13.14 7.45 -12.94
CA PRO A 127 12.16 7.29 -11.84
C PRO A 127 11.02 8.31 -11.96
N GLY A 128 9.77 7.81 -11.85
CA GLY A 128 8.56 8.65 -11.95
C GLY A 128 7.92 8.71 -13.34
N ASN A 129 8.65 8.38 -14.40
CA ASN A 129 8.07 8.27 -15.74
C ASN A 129 7.17 7.04 -15.86
N ALA A 130 6.06 7.20 -16.57
CA ALA A 130 5.09 6.14 -16.80
C ALA A 130 5.07 5.74 -18.28
N LEU A 131 5.25 4.45 -18.55
CA LEU A 131 5.30 3.90 -19.91
C LEU A 131 4.40 2.66 -20.02
N PRO A 132 3.95 2.31 -21.24
CA PRO A 132 3.48 0.95 -21.51
C PRO A 132 4.59 -0.07 -21.23
N ILE A 133 4.24 -1.22 -20.63
CA ILE A 133 5.21 -2.27 -20.26
C ILE A 133 6.00 -2.77 -21.50
N ALA A 134 5.38 -2.73 -22.68
CA ALA A 134 6.05 -3.05 -23.95
C ALA A 134 7.36 -2.27 -24.15
N ASN A 135 7.40 -1.01 -23.73
CA ASN A 135 8.51 -0.10 -23.99
C ASN A 135 9.54 -0.04 -22.83
N ILE A 136 9.29 -0.74 -21.72
CA ILE A 136 10.20 -0.80 -20.58
C ILE A 136 11.17 -1.96 -20.78
N PRO A 137 12.49 -1.80 -20.68
CA PRO A 137 13.46 -2.90 -20.80
C PRO A 137 13.24 -3.99 -19.75
N ALA A 138 13.52 -5.25 -20.10
CA ALA A 138 13.54 -6.35 -19.13
C ALA A 138 14.62 -6.09 -18.06
N GLY A 139 14.38 -6.58 -16.84
CA GLY A 139 15.24 -6.31 -15.68
C GLY A 139 14.92 -5.03 -14.93
N THR A 140 14.17 -4.08 -15.53
CA THR A 140 13.84 -2.80 -14.92
C THR A 140 12.96 -2.96 -13.69
N ILE A 141 13.24 -2.15 -12.67
CA ILE A 141 12.41 -2.02 -11.47
C ILE A 141 11.27 -1.06 -11.76
N ILE A 142 10.05 -1.52 -11.49
CA ILE A 142 8.81 -0.79 -11.77
C ILE A 142 7.87 -0.82 -10.55
N HIS A 143 6.99 0.16 -10.49
CA HIS A 143 5.91 0.22 -9.51
C HIS A 143 4.62 0.75 -10.16
N ASN A 144 3.56 0.88 -9.38
CA ASN A 144 2.30 1.49 -9.85
C ASN A 144 1.79 0.84 -11.14
N ILE A 145 1.64 -0.50 -11.13
CA ILE A 145 1.40 -1.33 -12.31
C ILE A 145 -0.10 -1.49 -12.54
N GLU A 146 -0.56 -1.27 -13.77
CA GLU A 146 -1.91 -1.59 -14.20
C GLU A 146 -2.08 -3.10 -14.42
N LEU A 147 -3.28 -3.62 -14.11
CA LEU A 147 -3.69 -4.98 -14.49
C LEU A 147 -4.53 -5.00 -15.77
N TYR A 148 -5.26 -3.93 -15.99
CA TYR A 148 -6.09 -3.73 -17.18
C TYR A 148 -5.75 -2.36 -17.77
N PRO A 149 -5.41 -2.28 -19.05
CA PRO A 149 -5.07 -1.02 -19.71
C PRO A 149 -6.14 0.05 -19.51
N GLY A 150 -5.71 1.25 -19.12
CA GLY A 150 -6.58 2.40 -18.91
C GLY A 150 -7.41 2.40 -17.61
N LYS A 151 -7.41 1.31 -16.84
CA LYS A 151 -8.12 1.27 -15.55
C LYS A 151 -7.40 2.04 -14.45
N GLY A 152 -6.11 2.24 -14.60
CA GLY A 152 -5.23 2.81 -13.60
C GLY A 152 -4.49 1.74 -12.79
N ALA A 153 -3.42 2.16 -12.18
CA ALA A 153 -2.52 1.27 -11.44
C ALA A 153 -3.18 0.62 -10.23
N GLN A 154 -2.93 -0.67 -10.03
CA GLN A 154 -3.50 -1.47 -8.95
C GLN A 154 -2.45 -2.18 -8.10
N LEU A 155 -1.29 -2.54 -8.67
CA LEU A 155 -0.24 -3.27 -7.99
C LEU A 155 0.93 -2.37 -7.62
N VAL A 156 1.67 -2.76 -6.59
CA VAL A 156 2.94 -2.15 -6.16
C VAL A 156 2.81 -0.65 -5.89
N ARG A 157 1.96 -0.28 -4.91
CA ARG A 157 1.66 1.12 -4.56
C ARG A 157 2.06 1.51 -3.14
N SER A 158 2.39 0.54 -2.31
CA SER A 158 2.77 0.79 -0.91
C SER A 158 4.23 1.18 -0.78
N ALA A 159 4.56 1.90 0.29
CA ALA A 159 5.92 2.36 0.59
C ALA A 159 6.96 1.25 0.48
N GLY A 160 8.09 1.57 -0.12
CA GLY A 160 9.23 0.67 -0.27
C GLY A 160 9.02 -0.52 -1.22
N ASN A 161 7.83 -0.67 -1.81
CA ASN A 161 7.56 -1.78 -2.72
C ASN A 161 8.11 -1.51 -4.13
N ALA A 162 8.62 -2.57 -4.74
CA ALA A 162 9.06 -2.60 -6.12
C ALA A 162 8.69 -3.95 -6.75
N ALA A 163 8.45 -3.96 -8.04
CA ALA A 163 8.35 -5.16 -8.85
C ALA A 163 9.44 -5.14 -9.92
N GLN A 164 9.81 -6.30 -10.43
CA GLN A 164 10.80 -6.41 -11.49
C GLN A 164 10.14 -6.98 -12.75
N LEU A 165 10.37 -6.33 -13.88
CA LEU A 165 9.99 -6.83 -15.19
C LEU A 165 11.00 -7.91 -15.60
N MET A 166 10.57 -9.18 -15.66
CA MET A 166 11.45 -10.32 -15.91
C MET A 166 11.64 -10.58 -17.40
N ALA A 167 10.55 -10.77 -18.13
CA ALA A 167 10.54 -11.12 -19.53
C ALA A 167 9.28 -10.57 -20.22
N LYS A 168 9.30 -10.57 -21.54
CA LYS A 168 8.18 -10.18 -22.40
C LYS A 168 7.94 -11.29 -23.41
N GLU A 169 6.71 -11.81 -23.45
CA GLU A 169 6.34 -12.92 -24.34
C GLU A 169 4.97 -12.67 -24.96
N GLY A 170 4.93 -12.52 -26.28
CA GLY A 170 3.70 -12.31 -27.02
C GLY A 170 2.90 -11.10 -26.51
N LYS A 171 1.70 -11.33 -25.99
CA LYS A 171 0.78 -10.27 -25.48
C LYS A 171 1.00 -9.92 -24.01
N TYR A 172 1.87 -10.64 -23.29
CA TYR A 172 2.05 -10.50 -21.84
C TYR A 172 3.51 -10.29 -21.47
N ALA A 173 3.71 -9.61 -20.36
CA ALA A 173 4.98 -9.47 -19.68
C ALA A 173 4.96 -10.25 -18.36
N GLN A 174 6.05 -10.91 -18.03
CA GLN A 174 6.27 -11.58 -16.76
C GLN A 174 6.80 -10.59 -15.74
N VAL A 175 6.05 -10.35 -14.67
CA VAL A 175 6.41 -9.41 -13.61
C VAL A 175 6.53 -10.14 -12.29
N ARG A 176 7.70 -10.01 -11.64
CA ARG A 176 7.93 -10.49 -10.28
C ARG A 176 7.46 -9.46 -9.28
N LEU A 177 6.43 -9.81 -8.53
CA LEU A 177 5.83 -8.95 -7.51
C LEU A 177 6.64 -8.97 -6.18
N PRO A 178 6.43 -7.99 -5.28
CA PRO A 178 7.08 -7.95 -3.96
C PRO A 178 6.85 -9.21 -3.11
N SER A 179 5.74 -9.93 -3.34
CA SER A 179 5.43 -11.21 -2.66
C SER A 179 6.28 -12.38 -3.14
N GLY A 180 7.06 -12.22 -4.23
CA GLY A 180 7.77 -13.30 -4.91
C GLY A 180 6.94 -14.01 -5.99
N GLU A 181 5.65 -13.70 -6.11
CA GLU A 181 4.78 -14.22 -7.19
C GLU A 181 5.22 -13.66 -8.55
N VAL A 182 5.35 -14.52 -9.55
CA VAL A 182 5.55 -14.12 -10.95
C VAL A 182 4.21 -14.17 -11.65
N ARG A 183 3.81 -13.04 -12.21
CA ARG A 183 2.50 -12.85 -12.81
C ARG A 183 2.60 -12.29 -14.23
N LEU A 184 1.68 -12.73 -15.09
CA LEU A 184 1.46 -12.17 -16.41
C LEU A 184 0.66 -10.87 -16.32
N VAL A 185 1.16 -9.83 -16.98
CA VAL A 185 0.52 -8.51 -17.11
C VAL A 185 0.47 -8.16 -18.61
N PRO A 186 -0.64 -7.60 -19.13
CA PRO A 186 -0.71 -7.21 -20.54
C PRO A 186 0.38 -6.19 -20.92
N MET A 187 0.96 -6.33 -22.10
CA MET A 187 2.06 -5.47 -22.59
C MET A 187 1.65 -4.01 -22.77
N ASN A 188 0.39 -3.74 -23.10
CA ASN A 188 -0.18 -2.39 -23.23
C ASN A 188 -0.65 -1.77 -21.89
N ALA A 189 -0.53 -2.49 -20.79
CA ALA A 189 -0.73 -1.93 -19.46
C ALA A 189 0.43 -0.99 -19.10
N LYS A 190 0.15 0.09 -18.36
CA LYS A 190 1.15 1.07 -17.93
C LYS A 190 1.81 0.64 -16.62
N ALA A 191 3.06 1.02 -16.47
CA ALA A 191 3.80 0.95 -15.21
C ALA A 191 4.66 2.20 -15.06
N THR A 192 5.02 2.53 -13.81
CA THR A 192 5.91 3.65 -13.50
C THR A 192 7.30 3.10 -13.15
N ILE A 193 8.35 3.75 -13.66
CA ILE A 193 9.74 3.35 -13.43
C ILE A 193 10.17 3.68 -12.00
N GLY A 194 10.92 2.76 -11.39
CA GLY A 194 11.54 2.92 -10.07
C GLY A 194 10.79 2.19 -8.95
N GLN A 195 11.26 2.39 -7.73
CA GLN A 195 10.71 1.86 -6.48
C GLN A 195 9.90 2.94 -5.77
N VAL A 196 8.81 2.57 -5.10
CA VAL A 196 8.03 3.50 -4.27
C VAL A 196 8.88 4.02 -3.11
N GLY A 197 8.83 5.32 -2.85
CA GLY A 197 9.56 5.98 -1.77
C GLY A 197 9.14 5.53 -0.37
N ASN A 198 9.73 6.16 0.68
CA ASN A 198 9.51 5.83 2.09
C ASN A 198 9.87 4.39 2.45
N ILE A 199 11.04 3.93 2.02
CA ILE A 199 11.53 2.54 2.21
C ILE A 199 11.51 2.14 3.69
N ASP A 200 11.89 3.05 4.58
CA ASP A 200 12.00 2.78 6.03
C ASP A 200 10.66 2.68 6.76
N HIS A 201 9.53 2.81 6.03
CA HIS A 201 8.20 2.72 6.65
C HIS A 201 7.99 1.41 7.42
N ALA A 202 8.48 0.29 6.91
CA ALA A 202 8.38 -1.02 7.54
C ALA A 202 9.18 -1.12 8.85
N ASN A 203 10.22 -0.31 9.02
CA ASN A 203 11.13 -0.33 10.17
C ASN A 203 10.63 0.58 11.33
N ILE A 204 9.51 1.27 11.14
CA ILE A 204 8.95 2.18 12.15
C ILE A 204 8.24 1.39 13.24
N MET A 205 8.69 1.56 14.48
CA MET A 205 8.07 0.99 15.68
C MET A 205 7.05 1.96 16.28
N ILE A 206 5.79 1.54 16.34
CA ILE A 206 4.68 2.38 16.84
C ILE A 206 4.87 2.71 18.32
N GLY A 207 5.31 1.76 19.13
CA GLY A 207 5.75 1.90 20.52
C GLY A 207 4.62 2.00 21.55
N LYS A 208 3.44 2.54 21.24
CA LYS A 208 2.33 2.70 22.20
C LYS A 208 0.94 2.49 21.59
N ALA A 209 0.03 1.95 22.41
CA ALA A 209 -1.36 1.68 22.02
C ALA A 209 -2.12 2.92 21.54
N GLY A 210 -1.88 4.09 22.15
CA GLY A 210 -2.53 5.33 21.74
C GLY A 210 -2.22 5.74 20.31
N ARG A 211 -1.00 5.48 19.81
CA ARG A 211 -0.64 5.75 18.41
C ARG A 211 -1.41 4.84 17.46
N THR A 212 -1.57 3.56 17.81
CA THR A 212 -2.41 2.62 17.06
C THR A 212 -3.88 3.06 17.07
N ARG A 213 -4.39 3.56 18.20
CA ARG A 213 -5.74 4.13 18.29
C ARG A 213 -5.94 5.35 17.37
N HIS A 214 -4.96 6.25 17.29
CA HIS A 214 -5.00 7.39 16.37
C HIS A 214 -4.99 6.98 14.89
N MET A 215 -4.44 5.81 14.56
CA MET A 215 -4.50 5.23 13.22
C MET A 215 -5.87 4.62 12.87
N GLY A 216 -6.78 4.51 13.83
CA GLY A 216 -8.13 3.99 13.63
C GLY A 216 -8.31 2.50 13.97
N PHE A 217 -7.33 1.88 14.61
CA PHE A 217 -7.43 0.51 15.09
C PHE A 217 -7.94 0.47 16.53
N ARG A 218 -8.97 -0.32 16.77
CA ARG A 218 -9.49 -0.59 18.11
C ARG A 218 -8.70 -1.75 18.76
N PRO A 219 -8.68 -1.83 20.10
CA PRO A 219 -8.08 -2.97 20.80
C PRO A 219 -8.69 -4.29 20.36
N THR A 220 -7.86 -5.32 20.28
CA THR A 220 -8.29 -6.69 19.96
C THR A 220 -8.18 -7.55 21.20
N VAL A 221 -9.27 -8.22 21.55
CA VAL A 221 -9.34 -9.19 22.64
C VAL A 221 -9.14 -10.59 22.05
N ARG A 222 -8.25 -11.39 22.66
CA ARG A 222 -8.02 -12.79 22.26
C ARG A 222 -9.20 -13.68 22.70
N GLY A 223 -9.52 -14.72 21.92
CA GLY A 223 -10.65 -15.58 22.19
C GLY A 223 -10.62 -16.34 23.54
N SER A 224 -9.40 -16.65 24.03
CA SER A 224 -9.20 -17.37 25.31
C SER A 224 -9.60 -16.59 26.57
N VAL A 225 -9.85 -15.28 26.47
CA VAL A 225 -10.33 -14.44 27.59
C VAL A 225 -11.80 -14.03 27.43
N MET A 226 -12.49 -14.63 26.49
CA MET A 226 -13.92 -14.47 26.27
C MET A 226 -14.70 -15.61 26.95
N ASN A 227 -16.02 -15.45 27.02
CA ASN A 227 -16.90 -16.52 27.48
C ASN A 227 -17.05 -17.63 26.41
N PRO A 228 -17.45 -18.87 26.82
CA PRO A 228 -17.66 -19.97 25.86
C PRO A 228 -18.69 -19.66 24.77
N CYS A 229 -19.67 -18.82 25.07
CA CYS A 229 -20.67 -18.37 24.09
C CYS A 229 -20.15 -17.43 23.04
N ASP A 230 -19.08 -16.68 23.34
CA ASP A 230 -18.53 -15.64 22.45
C ASP A 230 -17.42 -16.17 21.54
N HIS A 231 -16.70 -17.19 21.99
CA HIS A 231 -15.57 -17.74 21.23
C HIS A 231 -15.34 -19.23 21.56
N PRO A 232 -15.00 -20.07 20.56
CA PRO A 232 -14.67 -21.48 20.77
C PRO A 232 -13.49 -21.77 21.71
N HIS A 233 -12.65 -20.76 22.00
CA HIS A 233 -11.54 -20.83 22.95
C HIS A 233 -11.90 -20.24 24.32
N GLY A 234 -13.14 -19.77 24.50
CA GLY A 234 -13.57 -19.12 25.74
C GLY A 234 -13.80 -20.11 26.87
N GLY A 235 -13.83 -19.57 28.08
CA GLY A 235 -14.06 -20.33 29.31
C GLY A 235 -12.80 -20.84 29.97
N GLY A 236 -12.97 -21.54 31.10
CA GLY A 236 -11.90 -22.03 31.94
C GLY A 236 -11.43 -21.02 32.98
N GLU A 237 -10.55 -21.45 33.86
CA GLU A 237 -10.00 -20.68 34.97
C GLU A 237 -8.55 -20.23 34.67
N GLY A 238 -8.20 -19.00 35.07
CA GLY A 238 -6.86 -18.46 34.93
C GLY A 238 -6.36 -18.35 33.48
N LYS A 239 -5.18 -18.88 33.19
CA LYS A 239 -4.58 -18.92 31.85
C LYS A 239 -4.93 -20.21 31.12
N SER A 240 -6.20 -20.40 30.80
CA SER A 240 -6.70 -21.61 30.10
C SER A 240 -6.04 -21.77 28.73
N PRO A 241 -5.69 -23.00 28.34
CA PRO A 241 -5.21 -23.32 27.00
C PRO A 241 -6.36 -23.24 25.99
N ILE A 242 -6.05 -23.35 24.68
CA ILE A 242 -7.02 -23.32 23.60
C ILE A 242 -8.02 -24.51 23.71
N GLY A 243 -7.61 -25.65 24.28
CA GLY A 243 -8.43 -26.84 24.48
C GLY A 243 -8.87 -27.54 23.17
N ARG A 244 -8.15 -27.30 22.07
CA ARG A 244 -8.40 -27.87 20.73
C ARG A 244 -7.08 -28.24 20.05
N PRO A 245 -7.09 -29.15 19.05
CA PRO A 245 -5.88 -29.52 18.31
C PRO A 245 -5.18 -28.34 17.64
N GLY A 246 -5.87 -27.23 17.36
CA GLY A 246 -5.33 -26.01 16.80
C GLY A 246 -6.23 -24.81 17.04
N PRO A 247 -5.70 -23.59 16.84
CA PRO A 247 -6.47 -22.36 17.01
C PRO A 247 -7.56 -22.26 15.94
N VAL A 248 -8.73 -21.78 16.35
CA VAL A 248 -9.87 -21.55 15.46
C VAL A 248 -10.34 -20.10 15.52
N THR A 249 -11.07 -19.70 14.49
CA THR A 249 -11.76 -18.41 14.43
C THR A 249 -13.00 -18.41 15.33
N PRO A 250 -13.64 -17.24 15.60
CA PRO A 250 -14.92 -17.19 16.33
C PRO A 250 -16.03 -18.07 15.73
N TRP A 251 -15.92 -18.38 14.46
CA TRP A 251 -16.89 -19.24 13.73
C TRP A 251 -16.44 -20.71 13.64
N GLY A 252 -15.41 -21.12 14.39
CA GLY A 252 -14.94 -22.49 14.46
C GLY A 252 -14.04 -22.97 13.31
N LYS A 253 -13.74 -22.14 12.33
CA LYS A 253 -12.80 -22.49 11.24
C LYS A 253 -11.34 -22.41 11.71
N PRO A 254 -10.45 -23.30 11.22
CA PRO A 254 -9.02 -23.21 11.54
C PRO A 254 -8.47 -21.81 11.26
N ALA A 255 -7.74 -21.24 12.21
CA ALA A 255 -7.20 -19.87 12.11
C ALA A 255 -5.83 -19.85 11.40
N LEU A 256 -5.02 -20.90 11.50
CA LEU A 256 -3.70 -21.02 10.92
C LEU A 256 -3.65 -22.12 9.87
N GLY A 257 -2.90 -21.87 8.79
CA GLY A 257 -2.63 -22.86 7.74
C GLY A 257 -3.79 -23.19 6.80
N TYR A 258 -4.98 -22.71 7.06
CA TYR A 258 -6.15 -22.97 6.21
C TYR A 258 -6.08 -22.21 4.88
N LYS A 259 -6.13 -22.93 3.77
CA LYS A 259 -6.11 -22.36 2.42
C LYS A 259 -7.49 -21.79 2.07
N THR A 260 -7.62 -20.45 2.15
CA THR A 260 -8.89 -19.75 1.88
C THR A 260 -9.10 -19.36 0.41
N ARG A 261 -8.05 -19.43 -0.43
CA ARG A 261 -8.16 -19.15 -1.86
C ARG A 261 -9.03 -20.20 -2.54
N LYS A 262 -10.01 -19.76 -3.32
CA LYS A 262 -10.87 -20.67 -4.11
C LYS A 262 -10.02 -21.41 -5.15
N THR A 263 -10.23 -22.73 -5.28
CA THR A 263 -9.48 -23.61 -6.19
C THR A 263 -9.66 -23.24 -7.67
N LYS A 264 -10.84 -22.75 -8.05
CA LYS A 264 -11.16 -22.31 -9.42
C LYS A 264 -11.18 -20.79 -9.52
N ASN A 265 -10.05 -20.12 -9.24
CA ASN A 265 -9.96 -18.67 -9.38
C ASN A 265 -9.56 -18.33 -10.83
N VAL A 266 -10.38 -17.53 -11.52
CA VAL A 266 -10.16 -17.09 -12.92
C VAL A 266 -8.80 -16.41 -13.11
N ASN A 267 -8.27 -15.77 -12.08
CA ASN A 267 -6.97 -15.09 -12.14
C ASN A 267 -5.77 -16.05 -12.06
N ASP A 268 -5.98 -17.35 -11.78
CA ASP A 268 -4.87 -18.31 -11.66
C ASP A 268 -4.15 -18.53 -13.00
N LYS A 269 -4.84 -18.35 -14.13
CA LYS A 269 -4.24 -18.40 -15.48
C LYS A 269 -3.16 -17.34 -15.72
N PHE A 270 -3.15 -16.26 -14.94
CA PHE A 270 -2.12 -15.22 -15.04
C PHE A 270 -0.97 -15.38 -14.05
N ILE A 271 -0.96 -16.44 -13.25
CA ILE A 271 0.11 -16.70 -12.27
C ILE A 271 1.02 -17.78 -12.88
N VAL A 272 2.26 -17.39 -13.19
CA VAL A 272 3.29 -18.30 -13.70
C VAL A 272 3.92 -19.09 -12.55
N ARG A 273 4.26 -18.36 -11.47
CA ARG A 273 4.88 -18.96 -10.28
C ARG A 273 4.30 -18.33 -9.02
N ARG A 274 3.83 -19.14 -8.10
CA ARG A 274 3.34 -18.67 -6.80
C ARG A 274 4.49 -18.30 -5.86
N ARG A 275 4.20 -17.50 -4.82
CA ARG A 275 5.19 -17.03 -3.84
C ARG A 275 5.94 -18.17 -3.14
N ASN A 276 5.36 -19.33 -2.99
CA ASN A 276 5.95 -20.51 -2.32
C ASN A 276 6.60 -21.50 -3.30
N GLY A 277 6.89 -21.09 -4.54
CA GLY A 277 7.61 -21.93 -5.51
C GLY A 277 6.81 -23.09 -6.14
N LYS A 278 5.50 -23.18 -5.88
CA LYS A 278 4.60 -24.17 -6.49
C LYS A 278 3.68 -23.49 -7.49
#